data_6a42d69ef5519748e0c7340516c087b9
#
_entry.id   6a42d69ef5519748e0c7340516c087b9
#
_cell.length_a   1.000
_cell.length_b   1.000
_cell.length_c   1.000
_cell.angle_alpha   90.00
_cell.angle_beta   90.00
_cell.angle_gamma   90.00
#
_symmetry.space_group_name_H-M   'P 1'
#
loop_
_entity.id
_entity.type
_entity.pdbx_description
1 polymer ?
#
loop_
_entity_poly.entity_id
_entity_poly.type
_entity_poly.pdbx_seq_one_letter_code
_entity_poly.pdbx_strand_id
1 'polypeptide(L)'
;MKKFLGILFLLIIAAFGACAYFFPGLPYYYKTKHEFRETGSIWYELPDKLPELSSDSYDLYSSIGLRITAWKDMEPVHTEEKDAVMWGSKDTNLFVSVCQDTLGENYDFLDMTGIDPEDLENYCKKAQRSTPQNKGEFVRLAAMLTLDDIDLHSSRNAKTFYKIMNCKNDLISEDASSVKFYPAEGVGFLGFIQTNDTPDGQYAFINIYPERDKKHRYILSMSVTDWDEVIAIAQSIQLTE
;
A
#
# COMPACT_ATOMS: atom_id res chain seq x y z
N MET A 1 -13.59 12.85 54.78
CA MET A 1 -13.20 11.91 53.70
C MET A 1 -14.32 11.63 52.71
N LYS A 2 -15.53 11.18 53.08
CA LYS A 2 -16.61 10.83 52.11
C LYS A 2 -17.04 11.98 51.18
N LYS A 3 -17.16 13.22 51.69
CA LYS A 3 -17.52 14.39 50.88
C LYS A 3 -16.43 14.75 49.85
N PHE A 4 -15.16 14.62 50.20
CA PHE A 4 -14.01 14.87 49.32
C PHE A 4 -13.97 13.83 48.18
N LEU A 5 -14.21 12.55 48.48
CA LEU A 5 -14.28 11.48 47.49
C LEU A 5 -15.45 11.71 46.48
N GLY A 6 -16.61 12.20 46.96
CA GLY A 6 -17.75 12.54 46.10
C GLY A 6 -17.44 13.70 45.13
N ILE A 7 -16.77 14.77 45.61
CA ILE A 7 -16.35 15.89 44.79
C ILE A 7 -15.32 15.46 43.74
N LEU A 8 -14.32 14.67 44.14
CA LEU A 8 -13.31 14.12 43.24
C LEU A 8 -13.96 13.26 42.14
N PHE A 9 -14.91 12.41 42.49
CA PHE A 9 -15.64 11.58 41.53
C PHE A 9 -16.45 12.42 40.53
N LEU A 10 -17.13 13.48 40.97
CA LEU A 10 -17.84 14.40 40.09
C LEU A 10 -16.90 15.16 39.15
N LEU A 11 -15.72 15.57 39.61
CA LEU A 11 -14.71 16.21 38.78
C LEU A 11 -14.15 15.26 37.70
N ILE A 12 -13.95 14.00 38.05
CA ILE A 12 -13.54 12.98 37.10
C ILE A 12 -14.62 12.78 36.02
N ILE A 13 -15.90 12.63 36.39
CA ILE A 13 -16.99 12.51 35.44
C ILE A 13 -17.08 13.74 34.53
N ALA A 14 -16.96 14.94 35.10
CA ALA A 14 -16.99 16.20 34.34
C ALA A 14 -15.82 16.27 33.35
N ALA A 15 -14.62 15.84 33.78
CA ALA A 15 -13.44 15.80 32.90
C ALA A 15 -13.61 14.78 31.75
N PHE A 16 -14.14 13.57 32.05
CA PHE A 16 -14.45 12.58 31.00
C PHE A 16 -15.53 13.08 30.04
N GLY A 17 -16.60 13.70 30.57
CA GLY A 17 -17.64 14.31 29.74
C GLY A 17 -17.12 15.41 28.83
N ALA A 18 -16.25 16.28 29.35
CA ALA A 18 -15.58 17.32 28.57
C ALA A 18 -14.66 16.70 27.49
N CYS A 19 -13.84 15.72 27.84
CA CYS A 19 -13.00 15.00 26.87
C CYS A 19 -13.84 14.35 25.76
N ALA A 20 -14.92 13.66 26.10
CA ALA A 20 -15.78 13.03 25.10
C ALA A 20 -16.51 14.05 24.20
N TYR A 21 -16.82 15.22 24.72
CA TYR A 21 -17.43 16.31 23.95
C TYR A 21 -16.46 17.02 23.01
N PHE A 22 -15.27 17.37 23.52
CA PHE A 22 -14.30 18.12 22.73
C PHE A 22 -13.43 17.23 21.81
N PHE A 23 -13.25 15.97 22.19
CA PHE A 23 -12.41 15.00 21.47
C PHE A 23 -13.14 13.68 21.21
N PRO A 24 -14.25 13.68 20.46
CA PRO A 24 -15.02 12.47 20.19
C PRO A 24 -14.26 11.42 19.38
N GLY A 25 -13.17 11.78 18.72
CA GLY A 25 -12.29 10.87 18.00
C GLY A 25 -11.26 10.13 18.88
N LEU A 26 -11.07 10.55 20.14
CA LEU A 26 -10.06 10.00 21.05
C LEU A 26 -10.17 8.47 21.24
N PRO A 27 -11.34 7.82 21.32
CA PRO A 27 -11.42 6.37 21.38
C PRO A 27 -10.78 5.66 20.19
N TYR A 28 -10.95 6.21 18.96
CA TYR A 28 -10.33 5.65 17.76
C TYR A 28 -8.81 5.85 17.73
N TYR A 29 -8.31 6.98 18.25
CA TYR A 29 -6.87 7.20 18.43
C TYR A 29 -6.23 6.09 19.27
N TYR A 30 -6.78 5.84 20.47
CA TYR A 30 -6.26 4.78 21.34
C TYR A 30 -6.41 3.41 20.73
N LYS A 31 -7.55 3.14 20.07
CA LYS A 31 -7.79 1.88 19.37
C LYS A 31 -6.73 1.65 18.29
N THR A 32 -6.51 2.63 17.40
CA THR A 32 -5.48 2.55 16.35
C THR A 32 -4.09 2.30 16.95
N LYS A 33 -3.73 3.08 17.97
CA LYS A 33 -2.40 2.99 18.61
C LYS A 33 -2.10 1.63 19.23
N HIS A 34 -3.13 0.92 19.71
CA HIS A 34 -2.95 -0.35 20.42
C HIS A 34 -3.19 -1.59 19.56
N GLU A 35 -4.00 -1.48 18.52
CA GLU A 35 -4.36 -2.62 17.68
C GLU A 35 -3.42 -2.81 16.47
N PHE A 36 -2.79 -1.73 15.98
CA PHE A 36 -1.98 -1.80 14.76
C PHE A 36 -0.49 -1.83 15.06
N ARG A 37 0.22 -2.69 14.31
CA ARG A 37 1.68 -2.89 14.44
C ARG A 37 2.47 -1.67 14.01
N GLU A 38 2.00 -1.02 12.92
CA GLU A 38 2.67 0.13 12.33
C GLU A 38 1.69 1.31 12.21
N THR A 39 1.99 2.38 12.91
CA THR A 39 1.20 3.62 12.90
C THR A 39 1.92 4.79 12.24
N GLY A 40 3.18 4.62 11.84
CA GLY A 40 3.96 5.58 11.04
C GLY A 40 3.70 5.44 9.55
N SER A 41 4.27 6.33 8.73
CA SER A 41 4.25 6.17 7.28
C SER A 41 5.11 4.98 6.85
N ILE A 42 4.57 4.16 5.93
CA ILE A 42 5.31 3.11 5.22
C ILE A 42 5.47 3.45 3.73
N TRP A 43 5.07 4.65 3.31
CA TRP A 43 5.31 5.19 1.98
C TRP A 43 6.62 5.96 1.96
N TYR A 44 7.46 5.66 0.99
CA TYR A 44 8.77 6.25 0.79
C TYR A 44 8.86 6.90 -0.59
N GLU A 45 9.60 7.97 -0.69
CA GLU A 45 9.97 8.56 -1.99
C GLU A 45 11.04 7.70 -2.66
N LEU A 46 11.10 7.80 -4.00
CA LEU A 46 12.15 7.10 -4.75
C LEU A 46 13.53 7.63 -4.33
N PRO A 47 14.56 6.77 -4.34
CA PRO A 47 15.94 7.23 -4.17
C PRO A 47 16.32 8.29 -5.22
N ASP A 48 17.10 9.30 -4.82
CA ASP A 48 17.54 10.38 -5.70
C ASP A 48 18.30 9.88 -6.93
N LYS A 49 18.93 8.71 -6.80
CA LYS A 49 19.69 8.06 -7.86
C LYS A 49 19.45 6.57 -7.83
N LEU A 50 18.88 6.06 -8.90
CA LEU A 50 18.75 4.62 -9.11
C LEU A 50 19.92 4.09 -9.99
N PRO A 51 20.26 2.81 -9.89
CA PRO A 51 21.25 2.18 -10.76
C PRO A 51 20.78 2.21 -12.21
N GLU A 52 21.71 2.35 -13.13
CA GLU A 52 21.46 2.27 -14.57
C GLU A 52 21.34 0.80 -15.00
N LEU A 53 20.25 0.46 -15.67
CA LEU A 53 20.02 -0.90 -16.20
C LEU A 53 20.71 -1.03 -17.55
N SER A 54 22.02 -1.34 -17.52
CA SER A 54 22.83 -1.47 -18.73
C SER A 54 22.52 -2.76 -19.50
N SER A 55 22.62 -2.73 -20.83
CA SER A 55 22.40 -3.91 -21.70
C SER A 55 23.42 -5.04 -21.48
N ASP A 56 24.48 -4.80 -20.72
CA ASP A 56 25.47 -5.84 -20.38
C ASP A 56 24.92 -6.82 -19.34
N SER A 57 24.05 -6.35 -18.45
CA SER A 57 23.50 -7.10 -17.32
C SER A 57 21.98 -7.27 -17.35
N TYR A 58 21.28 -6.58 -18.24
CA TYR A 58 19.81 -6.56 -18.30
C TYR A 58 19.33 -6.75 -19.74
N ASP A 59 18.18 -7.41 -19.88
CA ASP A 59 17.45 -7.60 -21.12
C ASP A 59 16.03 -7.06 -21.01
N LEU A 60 15.39 -6.81 -22.16
CA LEU A 60 14.00 -6.38 -22.26
C LEU A 60 13.11 -7.59 -22.44
N TYR A 61 12.20 -7.79 -21.50
CA TYR A 61 11.17 -8.82 -21.54
C TYR A 61 9.81 -8.21 -21.89
N SER A 62 9.02 -8.90 -22.70
CA SER A 62 7.72 -8.42 -23.15
C SER A 62 6.70 -9.55 -23.10
N SER A 63 5.62 -9.35 -22.38
CA SER A 63 4.49 -10.28 -22.34
C SER A 63 3.25 -9.65 -21.73
N ILE A 64 2.08 -10.21 -22.07
CA ILE A 64 0.74 -9.86 -21.52
C ILE A 64 0.49 -8.36 -21.31
N GLY A 65 0.84 -7.54 -22.30
CA GLY A 65 0.57 -6.10 -22.25
C GLY A 65 1.62 -5.26 -21.51
N LEU A 66 2.74 -5.84 -21.08
CA LEU A 66 3.83 -5.14 -20.41
C LEU A 66 5.19 -5.36 -21.10
N ARG A 67 6.06 -4.36 -20.95
CA ARG A 67 7.51 -4.48 -21.13
C ARG A 67 8.22 -4.14 -19.83
N ILE A 68 9.27 -4.90 -19.53
CA ILE A 68 10.09 -4.69 -18.34
C ILE A 68 11.56 -4.99 -18.67
N THR A 69 12.46 -4.14 -18.21
CA THR A 69 13.89 -4.42 -18.24
C THR A 69 14.27 -5.15 -16.95
N ALA A 70 14.78 -6.37 -17.07
CA ALA A 70 15.14 -7.18 -15.91
C ALA A 70 16.46 -7.92 -16.20
N TRP A 71 16.93 -8.73 -15.26
CA TRP A 71 18.22 -9.43 -15.36
C TRP A 71 18.35 -10.23 -16.64
N LYS A 72 19.57 -10.24 -17.18
CA LYS A 72 19.89 -10.93 -18.43
C LYS A 72 19.81 -12.45 -18.29
N ASP A 73 19.66 -13.12 -19.43
CA ASP A 73 19.72 -14.59 -19.53
C ASP A 73 18.66 -15.33 -18.69
N MET A 74 17.51 -14.67 -18.40
CA MET A 74 16.36 -15.37 -17.82
C MET A 74 15.60 -16.13 -18.90
N GLU A 75 15.20 -17.37 -18.59
CA GLU A 75 14.40 -18.20 -19.46
C GLU A 75 12.93 -18.28 -19.03
N PRO A 76 11.99 -18.45 -19.97
CA PRO A 76 10.60 -18.67 -19.61
C PRO A 76 10.45 -19.92 -18.75
N VAL A 77 9.72 -19.79 -17.65
CA VAL A 77 9.34 -20.88 -16.76
C VAL A 77 7.88 -21.20 -17.02
N HIS A 78 7.56 -22.49 -17.12
CA HIS A 78 6.19 -22.92 -17.34
C HIS A 78 5.31 -22.57 -16.12
N THR A 79 4.20 -21.87 -16.37
CA THR A 79 3.16 -21.59 -15.38
C THR A 79 1.86 -22.28 -15.79
N GLU A 80 1.09 -22.76 -14.82
CA GLU A 80 -0.24 -23.33 -15.08
C GLU A 80 -1.30 -22.25 -15.33
N GLU A 81 -1.05 -21.02 -14.96
CA GLU A 81 -1.95 -19.88 -15.10
C GLU A 81 -1.85 -19.28 -16.50
N LYS A 82 -3.00 -19.11 -17.17
CA LYS A 82 -3.06 -18.61 -18.56
C LYS A 82 -2.67 -17.16 -18.70
N ASP A 83 -2.94 -16.36 -17.66
CA ASP A 83 -2.75 -14.92 -17.63
C ASP A 83 -1.50 -14.54 -16.81
N ALA A 84 -0.56 -15.48 -16.67
CA ALA A 84 0.70 -15.28 -16.00
C ALA A 84 1.87 -15.76 -16.85
N VAL A 85 2.99 -15.06 -16.75
CA VAL A 85 4.27 -15.42 -17.34
C VAL A 85 5.35 -15.27 -16.28
N MET A 86 6.30 -16.17 -16.28
CA MET A 86 7.45 -16.15 -15.38
C MET A 86 8.73 -16.35 -16.16
N TRP A 87 9.74 -15.60 -15.79
CA TRP A 87 11.13 -15.82 -16.24
C TRP A 87 11.99 -16.09 -15.02
N GLY A 88 12.91 -17.02 -15.16
CA GLY A 88 13.83 -17.38 -14.11
C GLY A 88 15.24 -17.64 -14.64
N SER A 89 16.25 -17.38 -13.82
CA SER A 89 17.62 -17.73 -14.11
C SER A 89 17.89 -19.18 -13.70
N LYS A 90 18.66 -19.93 -14.53
CA LYS A 90 19.05 -21.32 -14.24
C LYS A 90 20.10 -21.43 -13.14
N ASP A 91 20.95 -20.42 -13.04
CA ASP A 91 22.14 -20.46 -12.20
C ASP A 91 21.94 -19.71 -10.87
N THR A 92 20.87 -18.95 -10.77
CA THR A 92 20.55 -18.14 -9.59
C THR A 92 19.08 -18.32 -9.22
N ASN A 93 18.68 -17.87 -8.04
CA ASN A 93 17.27 -17.87 -7.63
C ASN A 93 16.52 -16.61 -8.10
N LEU A 94 17.03 -15.93 -9.13
CA LEU A 94 16.39 -14.75 -9.69
C LEU A 94 15.15 -15.15 -10.50
N PHE A 95 14.07 -14.46 -10.28
CA PHE A 95 12.87 -14.60 -11.09
C PHE A 95 12.11 -13.27 -11.20
N VAL A 96 11.34 -13.15 -12.26
CA VAL A 96 10.29 -12.14 -12.45
C VAL A 96 9.05 -12.85 -12.92
N SER A 97 7.94 -12.66 -12.24
CA SER A 97 6.63 -13.11 -12.71
C SER A 97 5.72 -11.92 -12.96
N VAL A 98 4.90 -12.04 -13.98
CA VAL A 98 3.88 -11.04 -14.33
C VAL A 98 2.55 -11.77 -14.43
N CYS A 99 1.56 -11.31 -13.71
CA CYS A 99 0.19 -11.78 -13.78
C CYS A 99 -0.73 -10.62 -14.16
N GLN A 100 -1.59 -10.84 -15.17
CA GLN A 100 -2.69 -9.94 -15.47
C GLN A 100 -3.93 -10.44 -14.72
N ASP A 101 -4.44 -9.61 -13.83
CA ASP A 101 -5.64 -9.91 -13.05
C ASP A 101 -6.82 -9.10 -13.59
N THR A 102 -7.95 -9.76 -13.82
CA THR A 102 -9.17 -9.14 -14.31
C THR A 102 -10.03 -8.69 -13.14
N LEU A 103 -10.22 -7.40 -13.02
CA LEU A 103 -11.13 -6.80 -12.05
C LEU A 103 -12.58 -7.00 -12.55
N GLY A 104 -13.48 -7.44 -11.68
CA GLY A 104 -14.88 -7.63 -12.02
C GLY A 104 -15.54 -6.34 -12.55
N GLU A 105 -16.60 -6.46 -13.36
CA GLU A 105 -17.31 -5.31 -13.93
C GLU A 105 -17.83 -4.32 -12.87
N ASN A 106 -18.15 -4.83 -11.67
CA ASN A 106 -18.63 -4.04 -10.53
C ASN A 106 -17.55 -3.90 -9.45
N TYR A 107 -16.27 -3.99 -9.81
CA TYR A 107 -15.20 -3.87 -8.85
C TYR A 107 -15.19 -2.48 -8.22
N ASP A 108 -15.46 -2.44 -6.92
CA ASP A 108 -15.25 -1.27 -6.07
C ASP A 108 -14.12 -1.59 -5.09
N PHE A 109 -13.05 -0.82 -5.15
CA PHE A 109 -11.90 -0.99 -4.25
C PHE A 109 -12.25 -0.75 -2.78
N LEU A 110 -13.41 -0.15 -2.48
CA LEU A 110 -13.91 0.09 -1.13
C LEU A 110 -14.75 -1.05 -0.56
N ASP A 111 -15.27 -1.97 -1.39
CA ASP A 111 -16.20 -3.03 -0.96
C ASP A 111 -15.72 -3.83 0.25
N MET A 112 -14.42 -4.16 0.30
CA MET A 112 -13.83 -4.94 1.39
C MET A 112 -13.33 -4.08 2.57
N THR A 113 -13.36 -2.76 2.45
CA THR A 113 -12.84 -1.85 3.49
C THR A 113 -13.88 -1.49 4.54
N GLY A 114 -15.16 -1.65 4.20
CA GLY A 114 -16.29 -1.18 5.00
C GLY A 114 -16.31 0.34 5.18
N ILE A 115 -15.61 1.09 4.30
CA ILE A 115 -15.61 2.56 4.29
C ILE A 115 -16.69 3.01 3.33
N ASP A 116 -17.54 3.92 3.81
CA ASP A 116 -18.53 4.59 2.96
C ASP A 116 -17.81 5.63 2.07
N PRO A 117 -18.11 5.70 0.74
CA PRO A 117 -17.46 6.66 -0.16
C PRO A 117 -17.59 8.11 0.30
N GLU A 118 -18.74 8.52 0.84
CA GLU A 118 -18.94 9.87 1.37
C GLU A 118 -18.08 10.12 2.63
N ASP A 119 -17.92 9.10 3.49
CA ASP A 119 -17.04 9.18 4.66
C ASP A 119 -15.58 9.36 4.24
N LEU A 120 -15.14 8.65 3.19
CA LEU A 120 -13.79 8.78 2.66
C LEU A 120 -13.54 10.16 2.06
N GLU A 121 -14.49 10.67 1.25
CA GLU A 121 -14.40 12.00 0.66
C GLU A 121 -14.30 13.09 1.75
N ASN A 122 -15.19 13.02 2.75
CA ASN A 122 -15.20 13.97 3.86
C ASN A 122 -13.89 13.93 4.67
N TYR A 123 -13.38 12.73 4.94
CA TYR A 123 -12.09 12.56 5.59
C TYR A 123 -10.95 13.18 4.76
N CYS A 124 -10.84 12.84 3.48
CA CYS A 124 -9.79 13.34 2.60
C CYS A 124 -9.83 14.87 2.48
N LYS A 125 -11.03 15.45 2.31
CA LYS A 125 -11.23 16.90 2.28
C LYS A 125 -10.75 17.57 3.58
N LYS A 126 -11.04 16.99 4.74
CA LYS A 126 -10.61 17.52 6.03
C LYS A 126 -9.10 17.39 6.21
N ALA A 127 -8.53 16.27 5.80
CA ALA A 127 -7.09 16.00 5.85
C ALA A 127 -6.30 16.72 4.74
N GLN A 128 -6.96 17.51 3.88
CA GLN A 128 -6.36 18.20 2.72
C GLN A 128 -5.63 17.25 1.77
N ARG A 129 -6.22 16.06 1.52
CA ARG A 129 -5.70 15.02 0.63
C ARG A 129 -6.66 14.78 -0.53
N SER A 130 -6.15 14.31 -1.65
CA SER A 130 -7.00 13.86 -2.76
C SER A 130 -7.79 12.62 -2.38
N THR A 131 -9.06 12.56 -2.79
CA THR A 131 -9.89 11.37 -2.63
C THR A 131 -9.45 10.32 -3.65
N PRO A 132 -9.06 9.11 -3.22
CA PRO A 132 -8.66 8.03 -4.11
C PRO A 132 -9.74 7.66 -5.12
N GLN A 133 -9.37 7.45 -6.37
CA GLN A 133 -10.26 7.05 -7.46
C GLN A 133 -10.07 5.57 -7.85
N ASN A 134 -9.03 4.93 -7.36
CA ASN A 134 -8.70 3.52 -7.60
C ASN A 134 -7.95 2.92 -6.41
N LYS A 135 -7.74 1.59 -6.46
CA LYS A 135 -7.06 0.87 -5.39
C LYS A 135 -5.62 1.32 -5.18
N GLY A 136 -4.88 1.67 -6.25
CA GLY A 136 -3.49 2.13 -6.13
C GLY A 136 -3.39 3.43 -5.34
N GLU A 137 -4.25 4.39 -5.65
CA GLU A 137 -4.33 5.65 -4.90
C GLU A 137 -4.79 5.45 -3.45
N PHE A 138 -5.72 4.50 -3.22
CA PHE A 138 -6.15 4.16 -1.87
C PHE A 138 -5.02 3.51 -1.05
N VAL A 139 -4.25 2.60 -1.64
CA VAL A 139 -3.07 2.01 -0.98
C VAL A 139 -2.04 3.09 -0.66
N ARG A 140 -1.79 4.02 -1.61
CA ARG A 140 -0.91 5.17 -1.37
C ARG A 140 -1.38 6.01 -0.19
N LEU A 141 -2.68 6.37 -0.16
CA LEU A 141 -3.27 7.10 0.97
C LEU A 141 -3.03 6.34 2.28
N ALA A 142 -3.41 5.05 2.33
CA ALA A 142 -3.27 4.24 3.54
C ALA A 142 -1.82 4.13 4.01
N ALA A 143 -0.87 3.89 3.08
CA ALA A 143 0.55 3.77 3.38
C ALA A 143 1.18 5.07 3.91
N MET A 144 0.69 6.23 3.45
CA MET A 144 1.18 7.55 3.87
C MET A 144 0.65 7.99 5.24
N LEU A 145 -0.52 7.50 5.67
CA LEU A 145 -1.15 7.95 6.91
C LEU A 145 -0.33 7.56 8.13
N THR A 146 -0.32 8.48 9.08
CA THR A 146 0.29 8.32 10.41
C THR A 146 -0.75 8.57 11.49
N LEU A 147 -0.43 8.25 12.74
CA LEU A 147 -1.33 8.49 13.86
C LEU A 147 -1.67 9.99 14.05
N ASP A 148 -0.81 10.89 13.53
CA ASP A 148 -1.03 12.34 13.59
C ASP A 148 -2.11 12.84 12.62
N ASP A 149 -2.49 12.02 11.62
CA ASP A 149 -3.53 12.36 10.65
C ASP A 149 -4.97 12.15 11.18
N ILE A 150 -5.13 11.67 12.42
CA ILE A 150 -6.46 11.42 13.00
C ILE A 150 -7.16 12.73 13.42
N ASP A 151 -8.40 12.90 13.01
CA ASP A 151 -9.24 14.03 13.46
C ASP A 151 -9.88 13.72 14.81
N LEU A 152 -9.28 14.20 15.90
CA LEU A 152 -9.77 14.01 17.25
C LEU A 152 -11.12 14.73 17.51
N HIS A 153 -11.45 15.76 16.72
CA HIS A 153 -12.67 16.56 16.89
C HIS A 153 -13.89 16.02 16.14
N SER A 154 -13.72 14.93 15.36
CA SER A 154 -14.80 14.27 14.62
C SER A 154 -14.77 12.76 14.82
N SER A 155 -15.80 12.22 15.47
CA SER A 155 -15.94 10.76 15.60
C SER A 155 -16.10 10.07 14.23
N ARG A 156 -16.79 10.70 13.26
CA ARG A 156 -16.99 10.17 11.91
C ARG A 156 -15.64 10.06 11.19
N ASN A 157 -14.86 11.15 11.15
CA ASN A 157 -13.54 11.16 10.50
C ASN A 157 -12.54 10.24 11.20
N ALA A 158 -12.52 10.22 12.54
CA ALA A 158 -11.66 9.32 13.29
C ALA A 158 -11.99 7.83 13.05
N LYS A 159 -13.27 7.50 12.89
CA LYS A 159 -13.71 6.15 12.51
C LYS A 159 -13.25 5.78 11.10
N THR A 160 -13.37 6.73 10.15
CA THR A 160 -12.90 6.52 8.77
C THR A 160 -11.37 6.32 8.76
N PHE A 161 -10.64 7.17 9.46
CA PHE A 161 -9.19 7.01 9.65
C PHE A 161 -8.84 5.61 10.19
N TYR A 162 -9.52 5.16 11.26
CA TYR A 162 -9.29 3.82 11.82
C TYR A 162 -9.51 2.72 10.80
N LYS A 163 -10.55 2.81 9.96
CA LYS A 163 -10.80 1.83 8.90
C LYS A 163 -9.71 1.83 7.83
N ILE A 164 -9.20 3.01 7.43
CA ILE A 164 -8.07 3.11 6.49
C ILE A 164 -6.82 2.49 7.12
N MET A 165 -6.56 2.75 8.39
CA MET A 165 -5.43 2.16 9.10
C MET A 165 -5.56 0.63 9.26
N ASN A 166 -6.78 0.10 9.38
CA ASN A 166 -7.00 -1.35 9.34
C ASN A 166 -6.60 -1.92 7.97
N CYS A 167 -7.02 -1.28 6.86
CA CYS A 167 -6.59 -1.68 5.53
C CYS A 167 -5.07 -1.58 5.35
N LYS A 168 -4.42 -0.55 5.94
CA LYS A 168 -2.96 -0.45 5.96
C LYS A 168 -2.32 -1.63 6.69
N ASN A 169 -2.86 -2.02 7.84
CA ASN A 169 -2.36 -3.16 8.59
C ASN A 169 -2.45 -4.47 7.79
N ASP A 170 -3.52 -4.63 6.98
CA ASP A 170 -3.70 -5.79 6.10
C ASP A 170 -2.71 -5.83 4.92
N LEU A 171 -2.05 -4.70 4.60
CA LEU A 171 -0.96 -4.65 3.60
C LEU A 171 0.38 -5.16 4.17
N ILE A 172 0.50 -5.27 5.48
CA ILE A 172 1.73 -5.66 6.16
C ILE A 172 1.65 -7.16 6.42
N SER A 173 2.49 -7.96 5.76
CA SER A 173 2.58 -9.39 6.03
C SER A 173 2.91 -9.65 7.50
N GLU A 174 2.26 -10.66 8.11
CA GLU A 174 2.52 -11.03 9.50
C GLU A 174 3.98 -11.43 9.75
N ASP A 175 4.60 -12.06 8.75
CA ASP A 175 5.98 -12.55 8.81
C ASP A 175 7.01 -11.50 8.38
N ALA A 176 6.58 -10.35 7.84
CA ALA A 176 7.51 -9.33 7.41
C ALA A 176 8.11 -8.58 8.60
N SER A 177 9.44 -8.52 8.66
CA SER A 177 10.17 -7.69 9.61
C SER A 177 10.12 -6.21 9.22
N SER A 178 10.01 -5.93 7.92
CA SER A 178 9.88 -4.57 7.38
C SER A 178 9.09 -4.60 6.07
N VAL A 179 8.21 -3.62 5.91
CA VAL A 179 7.44 -3.39 4.66
C VAL A 179 7.57 -1.93 4.28
N LYS A 180 7.93 -1.67 3.01
CA LYS A 180 8.00 -0.31 2.47
C LYS A 180 7.24 -0.25 1.16
N PHE A 181 6.65 0.89 0.89
CA PHE A 181 5.96 1.18 -0.35
C PHE A 181 6.65 2.33 -1.07
N TYR A 182 6.84 2.18 -2.39
CA TYR A 182 7.40 3.20 -3.26
C TYR A 182 6.44 3.42 -4.44
N PRO A 183 6.42 4.62 -5.07
CA PRO A 183 5.67 4.81 -6.28
C PRO A 183 6.20 3.95 -7.43
N ALA A 184 5.30 3.41 -8.25
CA ALA A 184 5.58 2.84 -9.56
C ALA A 184 4.74 3.63 -10.56
N GLU A 185 5.34 4.61 -11.23
CA GLU A 185 4.63 5.52 -12.13
C GLU A 185 5.26 5.45 -13.52
N GLY A 186 4.42 5.40 -14.53
CA GLY A 186 4.85 5.36 -15.93
C GLY A 186 3.81 5.97 -16.84
N VAL A 187 4.09 5.96 -18.14
CA VAL A 187 3.14 6.49 -19.13
C VAL A 187 1.89 5.63 -19.17
N GLY A 188 0.76 6.21 -18.76
CA GLY A 188 -0.56 5.58 -18.82
C GLY A 188 -0.88 4.61 -17.68
N PHE A 189 -0.10 4.60 -16.60
CA PHE A 189 -0.42 3.83 -15.40
C PHE A 189 0.07 4.50 -14.12
N LEU A 190 -0.60 4.15 -13.02
CA LEU A 190 -0.17 4.40 -11.66
C LEU A 190 -0.03 3.07 -10.94
N GLY A 191 0.87 3.00 -9.97
CA GLY A 191 1.07 1.80 -9.19
C GLY A 191 1.93 2.02 -7.96
N PHE A 192 2.32 0.92 -7.35
CA PHE A 192 3.23 0.92 -6.22
C PHE A 192 4.11 -0.33 -6.20
N ILE A 193 5.28 -0.18 -5.63
CA ILE A 193 6.23 -1.24 -5.31
C ILE A 193 6.07 -1.50 -3.81
N GLN A 194 5.77 -2.73 -3.45
CA GLN A 194 5.79 -3.19 -2.06
C GLN A 194 7.02 -4.06 -1.85
N THR A 195 7.83 -3.72 -0.87
CA THR A 195 9.00 -4.51 -0.47
C THR A 195 8.68 -5.26 0.82
N ASN A 196 9.03 -6.52 0.86
CA ASN A 196 8.84 -7.37 2.04
C ASN A 196 10.17 -8.03 2.42
N ASP A 197 10.64 -7.73 3.62
CA ASP A 197 11.73 -8.46 4.25
C ASP A 197 11.12 -9.55 5.16
N THR A 198 11.32 -10.80 4.80
CA THR A 198 10.81 -11.95 5.55
C THR A 198 11.95 -12.87 5.98
N PRO A 199 11.75 -13.77 6.95
CA PRO A 199 12.76 -14.77 7.32
C PRO A 199 13.19 -15.68 6.16
N ASP A 200 12.29 -15.91 5.20
CA ASP A 200 12.51 -16.78 4.04
C ASP A 200 13.17 -16.06 2.85
N GLY A 201 13.36 -14.75 2.94
CA GLY A 201 13.99 -13.94 1.89
C GLY A 201 13.32 -12.59 1.68
N GLN A 202 13.85 -11.88 0.68
CA GLN A 202 13.36 -10.58 0.27
C GLN A 202 12.58 -10.68 -1.04
N TYR A 203 11.39 -10.10 -1.07
CA TYR A 203 10.48 -10.14 -2.21
C TYR A 203 9.91 -8.77 -2.51
N ALA A 204 9.81 -8.45 -3.79
CA ALA A 204 9.11 -7.25 -4.26
C ALA A 204 7.80 -7.64 -4.96
N PHE A 205 6.75 -6.90 -4.66
CA PHE A 205 5.49 -6.96 -5.39
C PHE A 205 5.23 -5.59 -6.01
N ILE A 206 4.98 -5.57 -7.32
CA ILE A 206 4.67 -4.34 -8.03
C ILE A 206 3.24 -4.46 -8.55
N ASN A 207 2.40 -3.52 -8.15
CA ASN A 207 1.01 -3.46 -8.59
C ASN A 207 0.84 -2.28 -9.54
N ILE A 208 0.31 -2.52 -10.72
CA ILE A 208 0.13 -1.56 -11.79
C ILE A 208 -1.35 -1.46 -12.15
N TYR A 209 -1.86 -0.25 -12.18
CA TYR A 209 -3.24 0.08 -12.53
C TYR A 209 -3.21 0.97 -13.78
N PRO A 210 -3.54 0.41 -14.98
CA PRO A 210 -3.62 1.21 -16.20
C PRO A 210 -4.70 2.28 -16.09
N GLU A 211 -4.40 3.49 -16.56
CA GLU A 211 -5.35 4.62 -16.49
C GLU A 211 -6.54 4.42 -17.44
N ARG A 212 -6.29 3.84 -18.61
CA ARG A 212 -7.30 3.63 -19.66
C ARG A 212 -8.06 2.32 -19.51
N ASP A 213 -7.45 1.31 -18.95
CA ASP A 213 -8.04 -0.02 -18.76
C ASP A 213 -8.32 -0.28 -17.28
N LYS A 214 -9.52 0.11 -16.85
CA LYS A 214 -9.96 -0.08 -15.47
C LYS A 214 -10.38 -1.52 -15.14
N LYS A 215 -10.40 -2.41 -16.15
CA LYS A 215 -10.81 -3.82 -15.98
C LYS A 215 -9.64 -4.72 -15.60
N HIS A 216 -8.42 -4.31 -15.88
CA HIS A 216 -7.24 -5.10 -15.60
C HIS A 216 -6.29 -4.37 -14.66
N ARG A 217 -5.55 -5.15 -13.91
CA ARG A 217 -4.34 -4.73 -13.20
C ARG A 217 -3.24 -5.73 -13.49
N TYR A 218 -2.00 -5.31 -13.32
CA TYR A 218 -0.87 -6.22 -13.38
C TYR A 218 -0.24 -6.33 -12.01
N ILE A 219 0.12 -7.56 -11.65
CA ILE A 219 0.86 -7.88 -10.45
C ILE A 219 2.16 -8.51 -10.88
N LEU A 220 3.27 -7.87 -10.53
CA LEU A 220 4.59 -8.45 -10.73
C LEU A 220 5.15 -8.88 -9.39
N SER A 221 5.80 -10.04 -9.38
CA SER A 221 6.56 -10.52 -8.23
C SER A 221 7.98 -10.80 -8.68
N MET A 222 8.96 -10.41 -7.90
CA MET A 222 10.36 -10.67 -8.21
C MET A 222 11.19 -10.94 -6.97
N SER A 223 12.23 -11.73 -7.13
CA SER A 223 13.28 -11.87 -6.13
C SER A 223 14.08 -10.57 -5.99
N VAL A 224 14.68 -10.40 -4.85
CA VAL A 224 15.45 -9.19 -4.52
C VAL A 224 16.89 -9.57 -4.23
N THR A 225 17.81 -8.91 -4.94
CA THR A 225 19.24 -8.92 -4.64
C THR A 225 19.67 -7.60 -4.01
N ASP A 226 19.12 -6.52 -4.54
CA ASP A 226 19.32 -5.14 -4.09
C ASP A 226 18.02 -4.36 -4.29
N TRP A 227 17.61 -3.59 -3.30
CA TRP A 227 16.35 -2.84 -3.36
C TRP A 227 16.37 -1.72 -4.40
N ASP A 228 17.48 -1.01 -4.55
CA ASP A 228 17.59 0.07 -5.53
C ASP A 228 17.55 -0.47 -6.96
N GLU A 229 18.13 -1.68 -7.19
CA GLU A 229 18.03 -2.41 -8.45
C GLU A 229 16.59 -2.79 -8.78
N VAL A 230 15.84 -3.36 -7.83
CA VAL A 230 14.44 -3.73 -8.03
C VAL A 230 13.56 -2.51 -8.28
N ILE A 231 13.81 -1.41 -7.58
CA ILE A 231 13.11 -0.14 -7.83
C ILE A 231 13.42 0.36 -9.24
N ALA A 232 14.68 0.30 -9.70
CA ALA A 232 15.05 0.68 -11.06
C ALA A 232 14.35 -0.20 -12.11
N ILE A 233 14.29 -1.52 -11.90
CA ILE A 233 13.56 -2.46 -12.75
C ILE A 233 12.06 -2.08 -12.79
N ALA A 234 11.46 -1.80 -11.65
CA ALA A 234 10.05 -1.39 -11.58
C ALA A 234 9.78 -0.09 -12.34
N GLN A 235 10.70 0.89 -12.30
CA GLN A 235 10.59 2.14 -13.06
C GLN A 235 10.79 1.96 -14.57
N SER A 236 11.34 0.82 -15.01
CA SER A 236 11.50 0.50 -16.44
C SER A 236 10.23 -0.01 -17.11
N ILE A 237 9.18 -0.29 -16.33
CA ILE A 237 7.94 -0.89 -16.82
C ILE A 237 7.22 0.06 -17.78
N GLN A 238 6.72 -0.51 -18.88
CA GLN A 238 5.94 0.18 -19.89
C GLN A 238 4.72 -0.66 -20.24
N LEU A 239 3.56 -0.01 -20.40
CA LEU A 239 2.40 -0.66 -21.02
C LEU A 239 2.66 -0.81 -22.51
N THR A 240 2.32 -1.98 -23.08
CA THR A 240 2.28 -2.19 -24.53
C THR A 240 0.84 -2.09 -25.01
N GLU A 241 0.62 -1.34 -26.12
CA GLU A 241 -0.69 -1.23 -26.75
C GLU A 241 -1.14 -2.59 -27.32
#